data_b2e2638374562692fdfddc68da004e20
#
_entry.id   b2e2638374562692fdfddc68da004e20
#
_cell.length_a   1.000
_cell.length_b   1.000
_cell.length_c   1.000
_cell.angle_alpha   90.00
_cell.angle_beta   90.00
_cell.angle_gamma   90.00
#
_symmetry.space_group_name_H-M   'P 1'
#
loop_
_entity.id
_entity.type
_entity.pdbx_description
1 polymer ?
#
loop_
_entity_poly.entity_id
_entity_poly.type
_entity_poly.pdbx_seq_one_letter_code
_entity_poly.pdbx_strand_id
1 'polypeptide(L)'
;MIGGFTMWTFHFDRDKEISDQVRTLPLLDLIEYSKSKGGQYRPFHTHDEFHVLYCTEGSGFLRLNDVDIELSPGRLAVIRPEVLHSCGSSDNDLTFWGISFIPSAGMDMLSEYFLHCSALTADFSPYMDYLSGIASVLLNLCGESGQDQSHLEDVRMHCYSLLSFTRMVLEDHPIQIPVPGDLPMRDVLHWIMDHYAEEITLDRLSHEFAMSSSHLSRSFFQSFRVSPINYLIDYRLSKAKDLLIFTDMPVYEIAAKVGYQNVYHFSNLFSKRIGPTPQEFREYCRKNTPGHNEHE
;
A
#
# COMPACT_ATOMS: atom_id res chain seq x y z
N MET A 1 22.44 4.99 10.71
CA MET A 1 21.07 5.46 10.37
C MET A 1 20.60 4.57 9.23
N ILE A 2 19.72 3.62 9.54
CA ILE A 2 19.11 2.74 8.55
C ILE A 2 18.10 3.60 7.82
N GLY A 3 18.42 3.98 6.57
CA GLY A 3 17.53 4.74 5.72
C GLY A 3 16.35 3.88 5.31
N GLY A 4 15.18 4.03 5.93
CA GLY A 4 14.10 3.14 5.71
C GLY A 4 12.73 3.78 5.77
N PHE A 5 11.80 3.12 5.15
CA PHE A 5 10.41 3.23 5.47
C PHE A 5 10.21 3.03 6.96
N THR A 6 9.63 4.00 7.64
CA THR A 6 8.94 3.72 8.89
C THR A 6 7.51 3.45 8.51
N MET A 7 7.07 2.24 8.65
CA MET A 7 5.69 1.84 8.40
C MET A 7 5.26 0.96 9.56
N TRP A 8 4.14 1.28 10.15
CA TRP A 8 3.40 0.32 10.95
C TRP A 8 1.98 0.17 10.40
N THR A 9 1.43 -1.00 10.58
CA THR A 9 0.10 -1.36 10.14
C THR A 9 -0.63 -2.02 11.30
N PHE A 10 -1.87 -1.62 11.50
CA PHE A 10 -2.80 -2.24 12.43
C PHE A 10 -3.87 -2.94 11.61
N HIS A 11 -4.04 -4.25 11.84
CA HIS A 11 -5.03 -5.07 11.14
C HIS A 11 -6.23 -5.33 12.03
N PHE A 12 -7.42 -5.23 11.45
CA PHE A 12 -8.66 -5.64 12.07
C PHE A 12 -8.98 -7.10 11.72
N ASP A 13 -9.51 -7.84 12.69
CA ASP A 13 -9.91 -9.23 12.50
C ASP A 13 -11.28 -9.26 11.79
N ARG A 14 -11.26 -9.48 10.48
CA ARG A 14 -12.48 -9.50 9.65
C ARG A 14 -13.50 -10.54 10.11
N ASP A 15 -13.06 -11.71 10.59
CA ASP A 15 -13.95 -12.79 11.00
C ASP A 15 -14.72 -12.42 12.28
N LYS A 16 -14.11 -11.66 13.18
CA LYS A 16 -14.79 -11.10 14.34
C LYS A 16 -15.72 -9.97 13.98
N GLU A 17 -15.37 -9.12 13.04
CA GLU A 17 -16.21 -7.99 12.62
C GLU A 17 -17.51 -8.44 11.93
N ILE A 18 -17.48 -9.56 11.18
CA ILE A 18 -18.67 -10.12 10.52
C ILE A 18 -19.68 -10.67 11.54
N SER A 19 -19.21 -11.13 12.71
CA SER A 19 -20.06 -11.73 13.75
C SER A 19 -20.84 -10.72 14.59
N ASP A 20 -20.37 -9.47 14.72
CA ASP A 20 -20.88 -8.47 15.67
C ASP A 20 -21.85 -7.42 15.09
N GLN A 21 -22.46 -7.71 13.96
CA GLN A 21 -23.66 -7.06 13.42
C GLN A 21 -23.93 -5.58 13.76
N VAL A 22 -23.27 -4.67 13.12
CA VAL A 22 -23.94 -3.43 12.74
C VAL A 22 -23.67 -3.19 11.25
N ARG A 23 -24.53 -3.70 10.38
CA ARG A 23 -24.43 -3.60 8.91
C ARG A 23 -24.44 -2.17 8.35
N THR A 24 -24.34 -1.18 9.20
CA THR A 24 -24.35 0.25 8.82
C THR A 24 -22.98 0.89 8.84
N LEU A 25 -21.98 0.28 9.45
CA LEU A 25 -20.60 0.77 9.48
C LEU A 25 -19.71 0.00 8.50
N PRO A 26 -18.70 0.64 7.89
CA PRO A 26 -17.75 -0.04 7.01
C PRO A 26 -16.92 -1.06 7.79
N LEU A 27 -16.59 -2.18 7.14
CA LEU A 27 -15.64 -3.14 7.70
C LEU A 27 -14.24 -2.58 7.52
N LEU A 28 -13.55 -2.32 8.63
CA LEU A 28 -12.16 -1.90 8.61
C LEU A 28 -11.26 -3.10 8.36
N ASP A 29 -10.27 -2.95 7.51
CA ASP A 29 -9.25 -3.96 7.26
C ASP A 29 -7.92 -3.55 7.86
N LEU A 30 -7.49 -2.33 7.60
CA LEU A 30 -6.15 -1.86 7.89
C LEU A 30 -6.15 -0.37 8.16
N ILE A 31 -5.37 0.05 9.15
CA ILE A 31 -4.87 1.41 9.25
C ILE A 31 -3.35 1.39 9.15
N GLU A 32 -2.77 2.30 8.39
CA GLU A 32 -1.33 2.40 8.24
C GLU A 32 -0.81 3.82 8.48
N TYR A 33 0.40 3.88 9.02
CA TYR A 33 1.22 5.07 9.03
C TYR A 33 2.47 4.77 8.22
N SER A 34 2.73 5.56 7.20
CA SER A 34 3.86 5.36 6.31
C SER A 34 4.71 6.62 6.22
N LYS A 35 6.01 6.43 6.41
CA LYS A 35 7.02 7.46 6.18
C LYS A 35 8.07 6.90 5.24
N SER A 36 8.13 7.44 4.02
CA SER A 36 9.09 7.06 2.99
C SER A 36 10.11 8.17 2.75
N LYS A 37 11.35 7.77 2.53
CA LYS A 37 12.43 8.69 2.14
C LYS A 37 12.40 8.99 0.67
N GLY A 38 12.98 10.12 0.28
CA GLY A 38 13.05 10.57 -1.09
C GLY A 38 13.46 9.48 -2.08
N GLY A 39 12.71 9.33 -3.16
CA GLY A 39 12.90 8.33 -4.19
C GLY A 39 12.39 6.93 -3.87
N GLN A 40 11.79 6.69 -2.71
CA GLN A 40 11.20 5.39 -2.36
C GLN A 40 9.75 5.31 -2.81
N TYR A 41 9.33 4.17 -3.33
CA TYR A 41 7.96 3.93 -3.76
C TYR A 41 7.52 2.49 -3.48
N ARG A 42 6.20 2.27 -3.40
CA ARG A 42 5.60 0.94 -3.48
C ARG A 42 5.43 0.57 -4.94
N PRO A 43 5.79 -0.66 -5.35
CA PRO A 43 5.48 -1.15 -6.69
C PRO A 43 3.99 -1.08 -6.99
N PHE A 44 3.64 -1.09 -8.27
CA PHE A 44 2.23 -1.21 -8.66
C PHE A 44 1.60 -2.46 -8.05
N HIS A 45 0.43 -2.28 -7.44
CA HIS A 45 -0.34 -3.34 -6.79
C HIS A 45 -1.84 -3.00 -6.84
N THR A 46 -2.65 -3.98 -6.51
CA THR A 46 -4.09 -3.84 -6.30
C THR A 46 -4.45 -4.38 -4.93
N HIS A 47 -5.62 -4.03 -4.44
CA HIS A 47 -6.24 -4.61 -3.25
C HIS A 47 -7.76 -4.64 -3.41
N ASP A 48 -8.44 -5.47 -2.63
CA ASP A 48 -9.87 -5.72 -2.74
C ASP A 48 -10.71 -4.71 -1.96
N GLU A 49 -10.05 -3.83 -1.19
CA GLU A 49 -10.67 -2.81 -0.33
C GLU A 49 -10.56 -1.42 -0.96
N PHE A 50 -11.41 -0.51 -0.50
CA PHE A 50 -11.16 0.91 -0.66
C PHE A 50 -9.97 1.33 0.19
N HIS A 51 -9.13 2.19 -0.36
CA HIS A 51 -7.98 2.73 0.35
C HIS A 51 -8.01 4.26 0.35
N VAL A 52 -8.01 4.83 1.54
CA VAL A 52 -7.92 6.29 1.74
C VAL A 52 -6.50 6.63 2.15
N LEU A 53 -5.93 7.62 1.49
CA LEU A 53 -4.62 8.19 1.80
C LEU A 53 -4.76 9.65 2.23
N TYR A 54 -4.16 10.00 3.37
CA TYR A 54 -4.08 11.37 3.89
C TYR A 54 -2.60 11.78 3.93
N CYS A 55 -2.17 12.63 3.02
CA CYS A 55 -0.80 13.16 3.04
C CYS A 55 -0.67 14.24 4.11
N THR A 56 0.24 14.03 5.05
CA THR A 56 0.44 14.94 6.19
C THR A 56 1.73 15.73 6.13
N GLU A 57 2.79 15.16 5.56
CA GLU A 57 4.10 15.82 5.44
C GLU A 57 4.80 15.42 4.16
N GLY A 58 5.63 16.32 3.65
CA GLY A 58 6.51 16.05 2.53
C GLY A 58 5.86 16.13 1.16
N SER A 59 6.43 15.44 0.18
CA SER A 59 5.90 15.40 -1.18
C SER A 59 6.14 14.05 -1.86
N GLY A 60 5.19 13.66 -2.68
CA GLY A 60 5.23 12.38 -3.37
C GLY A 60 4.22 12.29 -4.49
N PHE A 61 3.95 11.08 -4.89
CA PHE A 61 3.01 10.77 -5.96
C PHE A 61 2.13 9.58 -5.61
N LEU A 62 0.91 9.62 -6.12
CA LEU A 62 0.05 8.48 -6.31
C LEU A 62 -0.11 8.29 -7.82
N ARG A 63 0.41 7.21 -8.35
CA ARG A 63 0.29 6.84 -9.75
C ARG A 63 -0.83 5.83 -9.92
N LEU A 64 -1.82 6.21 -10.69
CA LEU A 64 -2.96 5.37 -11.06
C LEU A 64 -2.84 5.08 -12.55
N ASN A 65 -2.35 3.91 -12.88
CA ASN A 65 -2.02 3.58 -14.26
C ASN A 65 -1.03 4.61 -14.86
N ASP A 66 -1.48 5.47 -15.78
CA ASP A 66 -0.69 6.52 -16.46
C ASP A 66 -0.94 7.94 -15.91
N VAL A 67 -1.80 8.07 -14.90
CA VAL A 67 -2.11 9.35 -14.27
C VAL A 67 -1.32 9.49 -12.97
N ASP A 68 -0.50 10.52 -12.88
CA ASP A 68 0.19 10.90 -11.65
C ASP A 68 -0.59 11.97 -10.89
N ILE A 69 -0.89 11.68 -9.63
CA ILE A 69 -1.48 12.62 -8.69
C ILE A 69 -0.39 13.04 -7.71
N GLU A 70 -0.16 14.33 -7.61
CA GLU A 70 0.76 14.86 -6.61
C GLU A 70 0.19 14.66 -5.19
N LEU A 71 0.99 14.07 -4.32
CA LEU A 71 0.73 13.98 -2.88
C LEU A 71 1.52 15.07 -2.17
N SER A 72 0.80 15.96 -1.52
CA SER A 72 1.33 17.05 -0.71
C SER A 72 0.50 17.21 0.56
N PRO A 73 1.00 17.90 1.61
CA PRO A 73 0.24 18.07 2.84
C PRO A 73 -1.13 18.67 2.58
N GLY A 74 -2.17 18.07 3.15
CA GLY A 74 -3.55 18.43 2.89
C GLY A 74 -4.21 17.73 1.71
N ARG A 75 -3.48 16.86 0.99
CA ARG A 75 -4.06 16.07 -0.10
C ARG A 75 -4.64 14.76 0.42
N LEU A 76 -5.92 14.56 0.14
CA LEU A 76 -6.66 13.31 0.34
C LEU A 76 -6.77 12.57 -1.00
N ALA A 77 -6.59 11.26 -0.99
CA ALA A 77 -6.92 10.39 -2.11
C ALA A 77 -7.71 9.18 -1.63
N VAL A 78 -8.77 8.82 -2.34
CA VAL A 78 -9.52 7.57 -2.13
C VAL A 78 -9.40 6.74 -3.39
N ILE A 79 -8.87 5.54 -3.26
CA ILE A 79 -8.66 4.57 -4.35
C ILE A 79 -9.70 3.48 -4.20
N ARG A 80 -10.42 3.16 -5.28
CA ARG A 80 -11.37 2.05 -5.24
C ARG A 80 -10.67 0.69 -5.33
N PRO A 81 -11.38 -0.40 -4.97
CA PRO A 81 -10.91 -1.78 -5.17
C PRO A 81 -10.44 -2.04 -6.59
N GLU A 82 -9.47 -2.95 -6.73
CA GLU A 82 -8.93 -3.47 -8.00
C GLU A 82 -8.25 -2.42 -8.90
N VAL A 83 -8.14 -1.18 -8.45
CA VAL A 83 -7.40 -0.16 -9.20
C VAL A 83 -5.90 -0.37 -9.01
N LEU A 84 -5.22 -0.56 -10.13
CA LEU A 84 -3.77 -0.66 -10.16
C LEU A 84 -3.12 0.68 -9.83
N HIS A 85 -2.35 0.71 -8.76
CA HIS A 85 -1.69 1.93 -8.31
C HIS A 85 -0.31 1.69 -7.70
N SER A 86 0.46 2.76 -7.66
CA SER A 86 1.76 2.86 -7.00
C SER A 86 1.82 4.19 -6.26
N CYS A 87 2.37 4.23 -5.08
CA CYS A 87 2.59 5.48 -4.36
C CYS A 87 4.01 5.54 -3.79
N GLY A 88 4.51 6.73 -3.64
CA GLY A 88 5.85 6.92 -3.10
C GLY A 88 6.25 8.38 -2.95
N SER A 89 7.42 8.55 -2.38
CA SER A 89 8.05 9.87 -2.23
C SER A 89 8.73 10.28 -3.54
N SER A 90 8.70 11.57 -3.82
CA SER A 90 9.51 12.20 -4.84
C SER A 90 10.96 12.37 -4.35
N ASP A 91 11.56 13.53 -4.52
CA ASP A 91 12.93 13.79 -4.04
C ASP A 91 13.00 14.02 -2.51
N ASN A 92 11.88 14.36 -1.89
CA ASN A 92 11.76 14.62 -0.47
C ASN A 92 11.08 13.45 0.25
N ASP A 93 11.18 13.43 1.58
CA ASP A 93 10.43 12.48 2.40
C ASP A 93 8.91 12.68 2.24
N LEU A 94 8.13 11.63 2.42
CA LEU A 94 6.67 11.65 2.38
C LEU A 94 6.12 10.94 3.61
N THR A 95 5.17 11.57 4.29
CA THR A 95 4.41 10.96 5.38
C THR A 95 2.94 10.96 5.05
N PHE A 96 2.30 9.79 5.16
CA PHE A 96 0.85 9.66 4.98
C PHE A 96 0.24 8.65 5.96
N TRP A 97 -1.05 8.81 6.18
CA TRP A 97 -1.92 7.85 6.84
C TRP A 97 -2.78 7.17 5.80
N GLY A 98 -3.01 5.88 5.97
CA GLY A 98 -3.89 5.08 5.13
C GLY A 98 -4.93 4.33 5.95
N ILE A 99 -6.13 4.20 5.40
CA ILE A 99 -7.19 3.34 5.94
C ILE A 99 -7.73 2.49 4.80
N SER A 100 -7.67 1.17 4.96
CA SER A 100 -8.34 0.23 4.06
C SER A 100 -9.65 -0.25 4.67
N PHE A 101 -10.71 -0.27 3.88
CA PHE A 101 -12.04 -0.65 4.35
C PHE A 101 -12.95 -1.18 3.23
N ILE A 102 -13.93 -1.99 3.61
CA ILE A 102 -15.03 -2.41 2.75
C ILE A 102 -16.26 -1.58 3.13
N PRO A 103 -16.89 -0.84 2.20
CA PRO A 103 -18.02 0.01 2.50
C PRO A 103 -19.24 -0.83 2.92
N SER A 104 -20.01 -0.30 3.86
CA SER A 104 -21.31 -0.84 4.23
C SER A 104 -22.45 -0.20 3.42
N ALA A 105 -23.65 -0.73 3.54
CA ALA A 105 -24.86 -0.21 2.89
C ALA A 105 -25.16 1.28 3.21
N GLY A 106 -24.59 1.84 4.28
CA GLY A 106 -24.71 3.27 4.61
C GLY A 106 -23.71 4.20 3.92
N MET A 107 -22.80 3.65 3.11
CA MET A 107 -21.80 4.42 2.35
C MET A 107 -22.07 4.40 0.83
N ASP A 108 -23.33 4.23 0.43
CA ASP A 108 -23.74 4.12 -0.98
C ASP A 108 -23.28 5.31 -1.85
N MET A 109 -23.14 6.50 -1.25
CA MET A 109 -22.65 7.64 -1.99
C MET A 109 -21.19 7.49 -2.48
N LEU A 110 -20.33 6.75 -1.77
CA LEU A 110 -19.00 6.44 -2.33
C LEU A 110 -19.13 5.56 -3.57
N SER A 111 -20.07 4.63 -3.58
CA SER A 111 -20.35 3.77 -4.73
C SER A 111 -20.80 4.57 -5.95
N GLU A 112 -21.62 5.59 -5.78
CA GLU A 112 -22.05 6.49 -6.85
C GLU A 112 -20.88 7.30 -7.44
N TYR A 113 -20.04 7.89 -6.59
CA TYR A 113 -18.86 8.65 -7.06
C TYR A 113 -17.88 7.76 -7.85
N PHE A 114 -17.77 6.50 -7.47
CA PHE A 114 -16.81 5.56 -8.09
C PHE A 114 -17.36 4.84 -9.33
N LEU A 115 -18.59 5.06 -9.77
CA LEU A 115 -19.13 4.42 -10.98
C LEU A 115 -18.27 4.68 -12.23
N HIS A 116 -17.64 5.86 -12.30
CA HIS A 116 -16.93 6.32 -13.49
C HIS A 116 -15.49 6.79 -13.24
N CYS A 117 -14.93 6.57 -12.04
CA CYS A 117 -13.57 6.99 -11.72
C CYS A 117 -12.80 5.89 -10.99
N SER A 118 -11.47 5.93 -11.09
CA SER A 118 -10.53 5.02 -10.41
C SER A 118 -10.21 5.48 -9.00
N ALA A 119 -10.17 6.79 -8.80
CA ALA A 119 -9.93 7.41 -7.52
C ALA A 119 -10.60 8.78 -7.44
N LEU A 120 -10.75 9.25 -6.21
CA LEU A 120 -11.16 10.62 -5.89
C LEU A 120 -10.02 11.31 -5.15
N THR A 121 -9.82 12.59 -5.41
CA THR A 121 -8.90 13.40 -4.59
C THR A 121 -9.61 14.66 -4.14
N ALA A 122 -9.21 15.17 -2.98
CA ALA A 122 -9.73 16.42 -2.44
C ALA A 122 -8.63 17.13 -1.61
N ASP A 123 -8.86 18.42 -1.38
CA ASP A 123 -8.03 19.22 -0.49
C ASP A 123 -8.65 19.26 0.92
N PHE A 124 -7.88 18.84 1.91
CA PHE A 124 -8.27 18.94 3.32
C PHE A 124 -7.35 19.88 4.11
N SER A 125 -6.56 20.71 3.43
CA SER A 125 -5.64 21.66 4.09
C SER A 125 -6.29 22.49 5.20
N PRO A 126 -7.55 22.94 5.10
CA PRO A 126 -8.23 23.66 6.17
C PRO A 126 -8.43 22.85 7.46
N TYR A 127 -8.29 21.54 7.39
CA TYR A 127 -8.57 20.60 8.47
C TYR A 127 -7.32 19.86 9.00
N MET A 128 -6.13 20.36 8.69
CA MET A 128 -4.87 19.72 9.07
C MET A 128 -4.74 19.54 10.58
N ASP A 129 -5.17 20.49 11.39
CA ASP A 129 -5.12 20.40 12.86
C ASP A 129 -5.99 19.25 13.38
N TYR A 130 -7.19 19.07 12.80
CA TYR A 130 -8.09 17.97 13.14
C TYR A 130 -7.43 16.62 12.82
N LEU A 131 -6.88 16.47 11.61
CA LEU A 131 -6.24 15.24 11.19
C LEU A 131 -5.00 14.93 12.04
N SER A 132 -4.17 15.94 12.32
CA SER A 132 -2.97 15.78 13.18
C SER A 132 -3.34 15.37 14.59
N GLY A 133 -4.45 15.89 15.12
CA GLY A 133 -4.99 15.49 16.43
C GLY A 133 -5.39 14.01 16.46
N ILE A 134 -6.19 13.57 15.49
CA ILE A 134 -6.59 12.15 15.39
C ILE A 134 -5.37 11.26 15.15
N ALA A 135 -4.46 11.63 14.26
CA ALA A 135 -3.24 10.88 13.99
C ALA A 135 -2.41 10.67 15.26
N SER A 136 -2.25 11.71 16.09
CA SER A 136 -1.53 11.61 17.37
C SER A 136 -2.23 10.65 18.34
N VAL A 137 -3.57 10.66 18.40
CA VAL A 137 -4.33 9.73 19.22
C VAL A 137 -4.16 8.30 18.72
N LEU A 138 -4.28 8.06 17.42
CA LEU A 138 -4.09 6.73 16.83
C LEU A 138 -2.69 6.19 17.06
N LEU A 139 -1.64 7.02 16.93
CA LEU A 139 -0.26 6.63 17.25
C LEU A 139 -0.12 6.18 18.71
N ASN A 140 -0.78 6.87 19.64
CA ASN A 140 -0.76 6.50 21.05
C ASN A 140 -1.55 5.22 21.35
N LEU A 141 -2.74 5.07 20.74
CA LEU A 141 -3.62 3.91 20.96
C LEU A 141 -3.06 2.63 20.35
N CYS A 142 -2.50 2.72 19.15
CA CYS A 142 -1.90 1.58 18.47
C CYS A 142 -0.51 1.22 19.02
N GLY A 143 0.07 2.07 19.88
CA GLY A 143 1.42 1.94 20.37
C GLY A 143 2.46 2.20 19.27
N GLU A 144 3.74 2.22 19.66
CA GLU A 144 4.85 2.44 18.72
C GLU A 144 4.95 1.35 17.61
N SER A 145 4.20 0.27 17.75
CA SER A 145 4.22 -0.90 16.89
C SER A 145 2.93 -1.18 16.12
N GLY A 146 1.84 -0.48 16.45
CA GLY A 146 0.54 -0.75 15.84
C GLY A 146 -0.12 -2.09 16.24
N GLN A 147 0.31 -2.76 17.32
CA GLN A 147 -0.21 -4.09 17.71
C GLN A 147 -0.95 -4.14 19.05
N ASP A 148 -1.05 -3.05 19.77
CA ASP A 148 -1.81 -3.02 21.02
C ASP A 148 -3.31 -3.07 20.71
N GLN A 149 -3.92 -4.22 20.96
CA GLN A 149 -5.37 -4.43 20.78
C GLN A 149 -6.20 -4.08 22.01
N SER A 150 -5.59 -3.61 23.09
CA SER A 150 -6.32 -3.21 24.30
C SER A 150 -7.29 -2.04 24.06
N HIS A 151 -7.01 -1.24 23.02
CA HIS A 151 -7.79 -0.08 22.61
C HIS A 151 -8.48 -0.24 21.25
N LEU A 152 -8.77 -1.48 20.85
CA LEU A 152 -9.33 -1.78 19.53
C LEU A 152 -10.58 -0.97 19.19
N GLU A 153 -11.51 -0.83 20.14
CA GLU A 153 -12.75 -0.08 19.93
C GLU A 153 -12.49 1.43 19.80
N ASP A 154 -11.54 1.96 20.55
CA ASP A 154 -11.15 3.38 20.45
C ASP A 154 -10.49 3.64 19.07
N VAL A 155 -9.61 2.73 18.60
CA VAL A 155 -9.02 2.81 17.27
C VAL A 155 -10.10 2.78 16.19
N ARG A 156 -11.08 1.86 16.28
CA ARG A 156 -12.22 1.80 15.36
C ARG A 156 -12.99 3.11 15.31
N MET A 157 -13.34 3.66 16.45
CA MET A 157 -14.09 4.92 16.52
C MET A 157 -13.36 6.07 15.84
N HIS A 158 -12.04 6.16 16.00
CA HIS A 158 -11.24 7.16 15.32
C HIS A 158 -11.14 6.92 13.81
N CYS A 159 -11.04 5.66 13.36
CA CYS A 159 -11.10 5.31 11.94
C CYS A 159 -12.46 5.70 11.33
N TYR A 160 -13.57 5.41 11.99
CA TYR A 160 -14.90 5.82 11.53
C TYR A 160 -15.04 7.34 11.47
N SER A 161 -14.45 8.05 12.44
CA SER A 161 -14.41 9.51 12.43
C SER A 161 -13.65 10.04 11.22
N LEU A 162 -12.51 9.44 10.87
CA LEU A 162 -11.74 9.77 9.67
C LEU A 162 -12.49 9.45 8.38
N LEU A 163 -13.21 8.32 8.30
CA LEU A 163 -14.03 7.97 7.14
C LEU A 163 -15.23 8.92 6.97
N SER A 164 -15.87 9.33 8.08
CA SER A 164 -16.93 10.33 8.07
C SER A 164 -16.40 11.71 7.64
N PHE A 165 -15.20 12.07 8.10
CA PHE A 165 -14.49 13.28 7.65
C PHE A 165 -14.16 13.22 6.16
N THR A 166 -13.66 12.06 5.67
CA THR A 166 -13.39 11.84 4.24
C THR A 166 -14.65 12.10 3.41
N ARG A 167 -15.78 11.56 3.83
CA ARG A 167 -17.07 11.78 3.17
C ARG A 167 -17.40 13.27 3.10
N MET A 168 -17.30 13.97 4.22
CA MET A 168 -17.57 15.42 4.30
C MET A 168 -16.68 16.22 3.32
N VAL A 169 -15.39 15.93 3.29
CA VAL A 169 -14.45 16.62 2.39
C VAL A 169 -14.74 16.33 0.91
N LEU A 170 -15.17 15.11 0.60
CA LEU A 170 -15.52 14.72 -0.77
C LEU A 170 -16.85 15.30 -1.23
N GLU A 171 -17.80 15.62 -0.32
CA GLU A 171 -19.06 16.29 -0.68
C GLU A 171 -18.83 17.68 -1.25
N ASP A 172 -17.75 18.37 -0.84
CA ASP A 172 -17.50 19.77 -1.19
C ASP A 172 -16.80 19.99 -2.54
N HIS A 173 -16.41 19.04 -3.31
CA HIS A 173 -15.87 19.11 -4.70
C HIS A 173 -14.73 18.10 -4.92
N PRO A 174 -15.04 16.82 -5.07
CA PRO A 174 -14.02 15.81 -5.36
C PRO A 174 -13.48 15.99 -6.79
N ILE A 175 -12.19 15.89 -6.94
CA ILE A 175 -11.57 15.72 -8.26
C ILE A 175 -11.64 14.23 -8.59
N GLN A 176 -12.40 13.90 -9.62
CA GLN A 176 -12.53 12.54 -10.12
C GLN A 176 -11.36 12.19 -11.04
N ILE A 177 -10.70 11.09 -10.75
CA ILE A 177 -9.68 10.53 -11.63
C ILE A 177 -10.35 9.45 -12.49
N PRO A 178 -10.47 9.66 -13.81
CA PRO A 178 -11.20 8.77 -14.70
C PRO A 178 -10.64 7.34 -14.62
N VAL A 179 -11.50 6.36 -14.92
CA VAL A 179 -11.00 5.01 -15.23
C VAL A 179 -10.19 5.13 -16.54
N PRO A 180 -8.91 4.84 -16.53
CA PRO A 180 -8.14 4.82 -17.77
C PRO A 180 -8.75 3.80 -18.74
N GLY A 181 -8.72 4.11 -20.01
CA GLY A 181 -8.93 3.09 -21.06
C GLY A 181 -7.94 1.93 -20.89
N ASP A 182 -8.13 0.87 -21.64
CA ASP A 182 -7.24 -0.29 -21.61
C ASP A 182 -5.77 0.15 -21.70
N LEU A 183 -5.02 -0.10 -20.63
CA LEU A 183 -3.58 0.10 -20.66
C LEU A 183 -2.96 -1.03 -21.48
N PRO A 184 -2.19 -0.74 -22.54
CA PRO A 184 -1.64 -1.75 -23.44
C PRO A 184 -0.82 -2.84 -22.73
N MET A 185 -0.34 -2.58 -21.51
CA MET A 185 0.53 -3.49 -20.75
C MET A 185 -0.09 -3.99 -19.44
N ARG A 186 -1.39 -3.76 -19.22
CA ARG A 186 -2.09 -4.23 -18.01
C ARG A 186 -2.04 -5.75 -17.89
N ASP A 187 -2.33 -6.46 -18.96
CA ASP A 187 -2.35 -7.93 -18.96
C ASP A 187 -0.96 -8.50 -18.65
N VAL A 188 0.09 -7.89 -19.23
CA VAL A 188 1.48 -8.27 -18.93
C VAL A 188 1.79 -8.06 -17.43
N LEU A 189 1.34 -6.97 -16.86
CA LEU A 189 1.57 -6.65 -15.46
C LEU A 189 0.82 -7.60 -14.53
N HIS A 190 -0.48 -7.84 -14.77
CA HIS A 190 -1.27 -8.82 -14.00
C HIS A 190 -0.65 -10.21 -14.10
N TRP A 191 -0.26 -10.63 -15.29
CA TRP A 191 0.41 -11.92 -15.46
C TRP A 191 1.69 -12.02 -14.63
N ILE A 192 2.52 -10.96 -14.58
CA ILE A 192 3.70 -10.92 -13.70
C ILE A 192 3.29 -11.04 -12.23
N MET A 193 2.22 -10.35 -11.81
CA MET A 193 1.73 -10.40 -10.42
C MET A 193 1.22 -11.79 -10.05
N ASP A 194 0.54 -12.48 -10.96
CA ASP A 194 -0.01 -13.81 -10.71
C ASP A 194 1.06 -14.90 -10.68
N HIS A 195 2.14 -14.72 -11.47
CA HIS A 195 3.20 -15.72 -11.63
C HIS A 195 4.53 -15.32 -10.96
N TYR A 196 4.54 -14.28 -10.12
CA TYR A 196 5.79 -13.69 -9.60
C TYR A 196 6.74 -14.68 -8.92
N ALA A 197 6.22 -15.75 -8.33
CA ALA A 197 7.02 -16.79 -7.67
C ALA A 197 7.70 -17.75 -8.66
N GLU A 198 7.30 -17.74 -9.92
CA GLU A 198 7.87 -18.59 -10.96
C GLU A 198 9.12 -17.96 -11.60
N GLU A 199 9.83 -18.73 -12.43
CA GLU A 199 10.92 -18.20 -13.24
C GLU A 199 10.35 -17.36 -14.39
N ILE A 200 10.49 -16.04 -14.29
CA ILE A 200 10.06 -15.07 -15.31
C ILE A 200 11.29 -14.42 -15.93
N THR A 201 11.41 -14.57 -17.25
CA THR A 201 12.40 -13.88 -18.06
C THR A 201 11.69 -12.99 -19.08
N LEU A 202 12.43 -12.02 -19.63
CA LEU A 202 11.89 -11.17 -20.69
C LEU A 202 11.47 -11.98 -21.94
N ASP A 203 12.20 -13.05 -22.25
CA ASP A 203 11.90 -13.94 -23.37
C ASP A 203 10.60 -14.74 -23.11
N ARG A 204 10.38 -15.22 -21.87
CA ARG A 204 9.12 -15.87 -21.49
C ARG A 204 7.94 -14.92 -21.64
N LEU A 205 8.06 -13.67 -21.15
CA LEU A 205 7.02 -12.65 -21.34
C LEU A 205 6.74 -12.36 -22.81
N SER A 206 7.81 -12.24 -23.60
CA SER A 206 7.72 -11.99 -25.05
C SER A 206 6.98 -13.09 -25.78
N HIS A 207 7.24 -14.34 -25.42
CA HIS A 207 6.56 -15.50 -25.98
C HIS A 207 5.10 -15.54 -25.55
N GLU A 208 4.80 -15.34 -24.26
CA GLU A 208 3.46 -15.36 -23.69
C GLU A 208 2.53 -14.33 -24.36
N PHE A 209 3.04 -13.12 -24.60
CA PHE A 209 2.25 -12.04 -25.16
C PHE A 209 2.45 -11.82 -26.67
N ALA A 210 3.14 -12.76 -27.34
CA ALA A 210 3.42 -12.69 -28.78
C ALA A 210 4.03 -11.34 -29.22
N MET A 211 4.95 -10.79 -28.41
CA MET A 211 5.60 -9.51 -28.61
C MET A 211 7.12 -9.71 -28.71
N SER A 212 7.83 -8.84 -29.44
CA SER A 212 9.29 -8.82 -29.32
C SER A 212 9.73 -8.25 -27.96
N SER A 213 10.84 -8.77 -27.39
CA SER A 213 11.38 -8.34 -26.10
C SER A 213 11.63 -6.81 -26.05
N SER A 214 12.08 -6.22 -27.14
CA SER A 214 12.30 -4.78 -27.24
C SER A 214 11.00 -3.98 -27.23
N HIS A 215 9.97 -4.45 -27.92
CA HIS A 215 8.67 -3.81 -27.95
C HIS A 215 7.99 -3.91 -26.57
N LEU A 216 7.95 -5.11 -25.98
CA LEU A 216 7.41 -5.34 -24.65
C LEU A 216 8.09 -4.46 -23.59
N SER A 217 9.43 -4.45 -23.53
CA SER A 217 10.17 -3.61 -22.58
C SER A 217 9.88 -2.12 -22.75
N ARG A 218 9.81 -1.63 -23.98
CA ARG A 218 9.54 -0.21 -24.25
C ARG A 218 8.11 0.16 -23.88
N SER A 219 7.13 -0.62 -24.28
CA SER A 219 5.73 -0.35 -24.01
C SER A 219 5.42 -0.46 -22.51
N PHE A 220 6.00 -1.44 -21.83
CA PHE A 220 5.87 -1.60 -20.38
C PHE A 220 6.50 -0.41 -19.63
N PHE A 221 7.70 0.02 -20.07
CA PHE A 221 8.33 1.21 -19.50
C PHE A 221 7.54 2.50 -19.76
N GLN A 222 6.93 2.63 -20.92
CA GLN A 222 6.05 3.77 -21.22
C GLN A 222 4.83 3.80 -20.30
N SER A 223 4.21 2.63 -20.02
CA SER A 223 3.03 2.52 -19.16
C SER A 223 3.36 2.67 -17.67
N PHE A 224 4.47 2.07 -17.20
CA PHE A 224 4.73 1.94 -15.75
C PHE A 224 6.02 2.59 -15.26
N ARG A 225 6.79 3.23 -16.14
CA ARG A 225 8.07 3.91 -15.83
C ARG A 225 9.15 2.99 -15.21
N VAL A 226 8.97 1.69 -15.31
CA VAL A 226 9.88 0.65 -14.84
C VAL A 226 9.95 -0.46 -15.89
N SER A 227 11.08 -1.18 -15.99
CA SER A 227 11.14 -2.35 -16.87
C SER A 227 10.41 -3.55 -16.28
N PRO A 228 9.90 -4.50 -17.11
CA PRO A 228 9.16 -5.68 -16.60
C PRO A 228 9.93 -6.46 -15.53
N ILE A 229 11.22 -6.68 -15.75
CA ILE A 229 12.05 -7.45 -14.80
C ILE A 229 12.34 -6.67 -13.52
N ASN A 230 12.57 -5.36 -13.60
CA ASN A 230 12.70 -4.54 -12.39
C ASN A 230 11.39 -4.49 -11.61
N TYR A 231 10.25 -4.39 -12.29
CA TYR A 231 8.94 -4.50 -11.65
C TYR A 231 8.79 -5.83 -10.90
N LEU A 232 9.08 -6.96 -11.55
CA LEU A 232 9.05 -8.28 -10.91
C LEU A 232 9.94 -8.33 -9.66
N ILE A 233 11.16 -7.79 -9.74
CA ILE A 233 12.08 -7.72 -8.59
C ILE A 233 11.43 -6.93 -7.44
N ASP A 234 10.96 -5.72 -7.72
CA ASP A 234 10.39 -4.83 -6.70
C ASP A 234 9.11 -5.43 -6.10
N TYR A 235 8.28 -6.09 -6.91
CA TYR A 235 7.08 -6.79 -6.45
C TYR A 235 7.42 -7.98 -5.53
N ARG A 236 8.40 -8.82 -5.90
CA ARG A 236 8.90 -9.92 -5.06
C ARG A 236 9.43 -9.42 -3.71
N LEU A 237 10.20 -8.34 -3.72
CA LEU A 237 10.74 -7.75 -2.49
C LEU A 237 9.63 -7.14 -1.62
N SER A 238 8.58 -6.60 -2.21
CA SER A 238 7.39 -6.15 -1.47
C SER A 238 6.71 -7.32 -0.77
N LYS A 239 6.43 -8.42 -1.49
CA LYS A 239 5.86 -9.63 -0.89
C LYS A 239 6.77 -10.25 0.17
N ALA A 240 8.08 -10.17 -0.02
CA ALA A 240 9.04 -10.64 0.99
C ALA A 240 8.99 -9.79 2.27
N LYS A 241 8.83 -8.47 2.16
CA LYS A 241 8.65 -7.60 3.34
C LYS A 241 7.42 -7.99 4.14
N ASP A 242 6.28 -8.23 3.47
CA ASP A 242 5.05 -8.67 4.13
C ASP A 242 5.29 -9.97 4.91
N LEU A 243 5.93 -10.97 4.30
CA LEU A 243 6.26 -12.24 4.96
C LEU A 243 7.25 -12.07 6.12
N LEU A 244 8.22 -11.15 6.00
CA LEU A 244 9.17 -10.85 7.07
C LEU A 244 8.49 -10.19 8.28
N ILE A 245 7.49 -9.36 8.05
CA ILE A 245 6.73 -8.65 9.08
C ILE A 245 5.73 -9.60 9.77
N PHE A 246 4.93 -10.32 8.98
CA PHE A 246 3.75 -11.02 9.47
C PHE A 246 3.95 -12.50 9.76
N THR A 247 5.14 -13.06 9.51
CA THR A 247 5.40 -14.49 9.76
C THR A 247 6.75 -14.73 10.41
N ASP A 248 6.87 -15.90 11.08
CA ASP A 248 8.15 -16.42 11.60
C ASP A 248 8.93 -17.24 10.56
N MET A 249 8.45 -17.27 9.32
CA MET A 249 9.05 -18.06 8.25
C MET A 249 10.55 -17.73 8.09
N PRO A 250 11.45 -18.73 8.05
CA PRO A 250 12.87 -18.51 7.84
C PRO A 250 13.15 -17.74 6.52
N VAL A 251 14.21 -16.94 6.51
CA VAL A 251 14.56 -16.11 5.33
C VAL A 251 14.74 -16.95 4.06
N TYR A 252 15.27 -18.16 4.17
CA TYR A 252 15.45 -19.05 3.00
C TYR A 252 14.12 -19.53 2.43
N GLU A 253 13.12 -19.78 3.29
CA GLU A 253 11.78 -20.16 2.85
C GLU A 253 11.06 -18.98 2.22
N ILE A 254 11.20 -17.78 2.79
CA ILE A 254 10.67 -16.55 2.19
C ILE A 254 11.28 -16.34 0.81
N ALA A 255 12.60 -16.45 0.67
CA ALA A 255 13.28 -16.34 -0.61
C ALA A 255 12.68 -17.30 -1.66
N ALA A 256 12.52 -18.59 -1.28
CA ALA A 256 11.93 -19.59 -2.15
C ALA A 256 10.48 -19.25 -2.51
N LYS A 257 9.67 -18.82 -1.53
CA LYS A 257 8.26 -18.49 -1.71
C LYS A 257 8.03 -17.29 -2.63
N VAL A 258 8.97 -16.34 -2.64
CA VAL A 258 8.90 -15.19 -3.54
C VAL A 258 9.70 -15.38 -4.85
N GLY A 259 10.09 -16.62 -5.17
CA GLY A 259 10.66 -16.98 -6.46
C GLY A 259 12.18 -16.85 -6.59
N TYR A 260 12.93 -16.88 -5.46
CA TYR A 260 14.39 -16.92 -5.49
C TYR A 260 14.90 -18.29 -5.02
N GLN A 261 15.54 -19.03 -5.91
CA GLN A 261 16.16 -20.33 -5.58
C GLN A 261 17.42 -20.17 -4.72
N ASN A 262 18.08 -19.01 -4.79
CA ASN A 262 19.32 -18.74 -4.05
C ASN A 262 19.09 -17.65 -3.02
N VAL A 263 19.11 -18.01 -1.72
CA VAL A 263 18.90 -17.11 -0.60
C VAL A 263 19.96 -16.01 -0.48
N TYR A 264 21.20 -16.28 -0.89
CA TYR A 264 22.26 -15.27 -0.86
C TYR A 264 22.03 -14.20 -1.93
N HIS A 265 21.61 -14.62 -3.13
CA HIS A 265 21.22 -13.69 -4.18
C HIS A 265 20.03 -12.83 -3.73
N PHE A 266 18.99 -13.44 -3.14
CA PHE A 266 17.86 -12.75 -2.57
C PHE A 266 18.28 -11.72 -1.51
N SER A 267 19.10 -12.14 -0.51
CA SER A 267 19.52 -11.27 0.59
C SER A 267 20.35 -10.08 0.10
N ASN A 268 21.26 -10.30 -0.85
CA ASN A 268 22.04 -9.23 -1.46
C ASN A 268 21.15 -8.24 -2.24
N LEU A 269 20.18 -8.75 -2.99
CA LEU A 269 19.27 -7.91 -3.77
C LEU A 269 18.33 -7.12 -2.85
N PHE A 270 17.82 -7.77 -1.80
CA PHE A 270 17.00 -7.12 -0.77
C PHE A 270 17.78 -5.98 -0.11
N SER A 271 19.01 -6.25 0.36
CA SER A 271 19.84 -5.19 1.00
C SER A 271 20.17 -4.06 0.04
N LYS A 272 20.45 -4.38 -1.24
CA LYS A 272 20.71 -3.34 -2.25
C LYS A 272 19.53 -2.42 -2.50
N ARG A 273 18.31 -2.94 -2.43
CA ARG A 273 17.07 -2.19 -2.75
C ARG A 273 16.43 -1.55 -1.52
N ILE A 274 16.49 -2.22 -0.37
CA ILE A 274 15.78 -1.81 0.86
C ILE A 274 16.74 -1.15 1.87
N GLY A 275 18.00 -1.54 1.88
CA GLY A 275 19.05 -1.04 2.78
C GLY A 275 19.50 -2.08 3.82
N PRO A 276 18.67 -2.52 4.75
CA PRO A 276 19.03 -3.58 5.70
C PRO A 276 18.97 -4.97 5.04
N THR A 277 19.61 -5.97 5.64
CA THR A 277 19.40 -7.38 5.29
C THR A 277 17.97 -7.81 5.65
N PRO A 278 17.43 -8.90 5.05
CA PRO A 278 16.11 -9.42 5.41
C PRO A 278 15.98 -9.70 6.91
N GLN A 279 17.02 -10.22 7.55
CA GLN A 279 17.01 -10.51 8.97
C GLN A 279 17.01 -9.22 9.81
N GLU A 280 17.85 -8.24 9.48
CA GLU A 280 17.88 -6.92 10.15
C GLU A 280 16.56 -6.19 9.95
N PHE A 281 15.95 -6.30 8.78
CA PHE A 281 14.63 -5.73 8.48
C PHE A 281 13.56 -6.33 9.40
N ARG A 282 13.52 -7.67 9.52
CA ARG A 282 12.62 -8.38 10.44
C ARG A 282 12.83 -7.94 11.89
N GLU A 283 14.08 -7.93 12.34
CA GLU A 283 14.41 -7.53 13.72
C GLU A 283 14.04 -6.08 14.01
N TYR A 284 14.26 -5.20 13.04
CA TYR A 284 13.85 -3.81 13.14
C TYR A 284 12.33 -3.70 13.26
N CYS A 285 11.58 -4.36 12.38
CA CYS A 285 10.13 -4.36 12.44
C CYS A 285 9.64 -4.96 13.77
N ARG A 286 10.21 -6.07 14.25
CA ARG A 286 9.84 -6.69 15.53
C ARG A 286 10.21 -5.87 16.76
N LYS A 287 11.37 -5.23 16.78
CA LYS A 287 11.76 -4.35 17.88
C LYS A 287 10.90 -3.09 17.96
N ASN A 288 10.40 -2.65 16.82
CA ASN A 288 9.46 -1.54 16.73
C ASN A 288 8.00 -2.03 16.66
N THR A 289 7.77 -3.32 16.90
CA THR A 289 6.49 -4.01 16.97
C THR A 289 6.42 -4.68 18.36
N PRO A 290 5.84 -4.06 19.40
CA PRO A 290 5.66 -4.70 20.71
C PRO A 290 4.73 -5.91 20.59
N GLY A 291 5.13 -7.05 21.13
CA GLY A 291 4.30 -8.25 21.22
C GLY A 291 5.02 -9.58 21.07
N HIS A 292 6.34 -9.60 20.79
CA HIS A 292 7.09 -10.85 20.62
C HIS A 292 8.08 -11.15 21.75
N ASN A 293 8.05 -10.40 22.83
CA ASN A 293 8.78 -10.78 24.04
C ASN A 293 7.74 -11.19 25.08
N GLU A 294 7.51 -12.51 25.19
CA GLU A 294 7.23 -13.24 26.43
C GLU A 294 6.70 -14.63 26.11
N HIS A 295 7.60 -15.54 25.80
CA HIS A 295 7.52 -16.94 26.19
C HIS A 295 8.97 -17.45 26.30
N GLU A 296 9.64 -17.13 27.39
CA GLU A 296 10.62 -17.97 28.05
C GLU A 296 10.09 -18.38 29.43
#